data_83a457db66d8fddb0e9ce24a93c1dd58
#
_entry.id   83a457db66d8fddb0e9ce24a93c1dd58
#
_cell.length_a   1.000
_cell.length_b   1.000
_cell.length_c   1.000
_cell.angle_alpha   90.00
_cell.angle_beta   90.00
_cell.angle_gamma   90.00
#
_symmetry.space_group_name_H-M   'P 1'
#
loop_
_entity.id
_entity.type
_entity.pdbx_description
1 polymer ?
#
loop_
_entity_poly.entity_id
_entity_poly.type
_entity_poly.pdbx_seq_one_letter_code
_entity_poly.pdbx_strand_id
1 'polypeptide(L)'
;MYARVTSFKVDPSRLDELPAKIKQIQPAAKALPGIVDIYAVWRADGQGVLTAVYRSKADADAAVPRLQILWGALAGLLSTAPHTDVYDTVQHVVG
;
A
#
# COMPACT_ATOMS: atom_id res chain seq x y z
N MET A 1 3.08 -17.10 2.61
CA MET A 1 2.86 -15.71 2.15
C MET A 1 3.37 -14.72 3.18
N TYR A 2 3.60 -13.50 2.78
CA TYR A 2 4.16 -12.45 3.62
C TYR A 2 3.39 -11.14 3.36
N ALA A 3 3.11 -10.37 4.40
CA ALA A 3 2.31 -9.14 4.25
C ALA A 3 3.03 -7.91 4.80
N ARG A 4 2.82 -6.78 4.13
CA ARG A 4 3.20 -5.45 4.61
C ARG A 4 1.91 -4.65 4.80
N VAL A 5 1.72 -4.15 6.01
CA VAL A 5 0.54 -3.35 6.37
C VAL A 5 1.00 -1.94 6.69
N THR A 6 0.60 -0.99 5.86
CA THR A 6 1.06 0.40 5.97
C THR A 6 -0.11 1.29 6.37
N SER A 7 0.02 1.95 7.52
CA SER A 7 -0.89 3.00 7.95
C SER A 7 -0.51 4.30 7.28
N PHE A 8 -1.49 5.05 6.82
CA PHE A 8 -1.26 6.36 6.20
C PHE A 8 -2.35 7.34 6.57
N LYS A 9 -2.09 8.62 6.39
CA LYS A 9 -3.09 9.67 6.57
C LYS A 9 -3.01 10.65 5.41
N VAL A 10 -4.14 10.80 4.72
CA VAL A 10 -4.32 11.78 3.64
C VAL A 10 -4.95 13.03 4.25
N ASP A 11 -4.51 14.21 3.77
CA ASP A 11 -5.18 15.47 4.11
C ASP A 11 -6.66 15.35 3.69
N PRO A 12 -7.62 15.50 4.63
CA PRO A 12 -9.04 15.35 4.31
C PRO A 12 -9.52 16.27 3.19
N SER A 13 -8.91 17.44 3.06
CA SER A 13 -9.25 18.39 1.98
C SER A 13 -8.83 17.90 0.59
N ARG A 14 -7.98 16.88 0.52
CA ARG A 14 -7.46 16.31 -0.74
C ARG A 14 -7.85 14.84 -0.92
N LEU A 15 -8.74 14.34 -0.10
CA LEU A 15 -9.13 12.93 -0.10
C LEU A 15 -9.78 12.50 -1.42
N ASP A 16 -10.46 13.40 -2.09
CA ASP A 16 -11.08 13.16 -3.39
C ASP A 16 -10.06 12.91 -4.51
N GLU A 17 -8.79 13.28 -4.33
CA GLU A 17 -7.72 13.02 -5.29
C GLU A 17 -7.16 11.60 -5.18
N LEU A 18 -7.40 10.90 -4.06
CA LEU A 18 -6.78 9.60 -3.77
C LEU A 18 -7.15 8.51 -4.78
N PRO A 19 -8.43 8.32 -5.16
CA PRO A 19 -8.79 7.29 -6.14
C PRO A 19 -8.08 7.45 -7.48
N ALA A 20 -7.92 8.68 -7.97
CA ALA A 20 -7.23 8.95 -9.22
C ALA A 20 -5.74 8.65 -9.12
N LYS A 21 -5.11 8.98 -7.98
CA LYS A 21 -3.69 8.65 -7.73
C LYS A 21 -3.46 7.14 -7.65
N ILE A 22 -4.35 6.41 -6.97
CA ILE A 22 -4.28 4.94 -6.91
C ILE A 22 -4.37 4.36 -8.32
N LYS A 23 -5.27 4.87 -9.14
CA LYS A 23 -5.41 4.41 -10.53
C LYS A 23 -4.14 4.65 -11.34
N GLN A 24 -3.44 5.78 -11.12
CA GLN A 24 -2.18 6.08 -11.79
C GLN A 24 -1.06 5.11 -11.42
N ILE A 25 -0.98 4.70 -10.16
CA ILE A 25 0.07 3.79 -9.69
C ILE A 25 -0.26 2.31 -9.87
N GLN A 26 -1.50 1.98 -10.24
CA GLN A 26 -1.97 0.60 -10.34
C GLN A 26 -1.12 -0.28 -11.25
N PRO A 27 -0.67 0.15 -12.46
CA PRO A 27 0.19 -0.69 -13.29
C PRO A 27 1.52 -1.04 -12.60
N ALA A 28 2.15 -0.08 -11.93
CA ALA A 28 3.39 -0.30 -11.20
C ALA A 28 3.17 -1.20 -9.99
N ALA A 29 2.04 -1.06 -9.29
CA ALA A 29 1.68 -1.93 -8.17
C ALA A 29 1.49 -3.38 -8.61
N LYS A 30 0.85 -3.60 -9.76
CA LYS A 30 0.67 -4.95 -10.33
C LYS A 30 1.99 -5.60 -10.74
N ALA A 31 3.02 -4.82 -10.99
CA ALA A 31 4.35 -5.29 -11.41
C ALA A 31 5.29 -5.55 -10.24
N LEU A 32 4.85 -5.37 -8.99
CA LEU A 32 5.69 -5.64 -7.82
C LEU A 32 6.08 -7.12 -7.74
N PRO A 33 7.33 -7.44 -7.34
CA PRO A 33 7.77 -8.82 -7.22
C PRO A 33 6.86 -9.64 -6.31
N GLY A 34 6.41 -10.80 -6.81
CA GLY A 34 5.62 -11.75 -6.03
C GLY A 34 4.31 -11.25 -5.45
N ILE A 35 3.78 -10.14 -5.95
CA ILE A 35 2.53 -9.58 -5.42
C ILE A 35 1.35 -10.53 -5.67
N VAL A 36 0.59 -10.79 -4.61
CA VAL A 36 -0.62 -11.62 -4.65
C VAL A 36 -1.85 -10.74 -4.63
N ASP A 37 -1.88 -9.79 -3.68
CA ASP A 37 -3.03 -8.89 -3.51
C ASP A 37 -2.59 -7.60 -2.85
N ILE A 38 -3.30 -6.51 -3.17
CA ILE A 38 -3.16 -5.21 -2.51
C ILE A 38 -4.56 -4.64 -2.29
N TYR A 39 -4.83 -4.24 -1.03
CA TYR A 39 -6.05 -3.52 -0.68
C TYR A 39 -5.70 -2.22 0.01
N ALA A 40 -6.38 -1.16 -0.37
CA ALA A 40 -6.33 0.13 0.31
C ALA A 40 -7.72 0.45 0.85
N VAL A 41 -7.78 0.79 2.12
CA VAL A 41 -9.02 1.22 2.78
C VAL A 41 -8.77 2.55 3.47
N TRP A 42 -9.75 3.43 3.51
CA TRP A 42 -9.64 4.71 4.19
C TRP A 42 -10.99 5.24 4.65
N ARG A 43 -10.94 6.19 5.56
CA ARG A 43 -12.11 6.85 6.14
C ARG A 43 -12.20 8.30 5.69
N ALA A 44 -13.35 8.91 5.93
CA ALA A 44 -13.59 10.32 5.59
C ALA A 44 -12.62 11.30 6.30
N ASP A 45 -12.04 10.91 7.43
CA ASP A 45 -11.04 11.71 8.13
C ASP A 45 -9.63 11.60 7.52
N GLY A 46 -9.47 10.79 6.46
CA GLY A 46 -8.20 10.60 5.77
C GLY A 46 -7.32 9.48 6.31
N GLN A 47 -7.70 8.88 7.44
CA GLN A 47 -6.95 7.74 8.00
C GLN A 47 -7.19 6.50 7.17
N GLY A 48 -6.11 5.81 6.78
CA GLY A 48 -6.22 4.61 5.97
C GLY A 48 -5.16 3.58 6.25
N VAL A 49 -5.35 2.41 5.64
CA VAL A 49 -4.44 1.27 5.72
C VAL A 49 -4.31 0.66 4.33
N LEU A 50 -3.08 0.36 3.93
CA LEU A 50 -2.78 -0.40 2.72
C LEU A 50 -2.18 -1.73 3.12
N THR A 51 -2.80 -2.83 2.66
CA THR A 51 -2.31 -4.18 2.91
C THR A 51 -1.82 -4.78 1.60
N ALA A 52 -0.53 -5.12 1.54
CA ALA A 52 0.08 -5.77 0.39
C ALA A 52 0.52 -7.18 0.80
N VAL A 53 0.06 -8.18 0.06
CA VAL A 53 0.38 -9.60 0.30
C VAL A 53 1.31 -10.09 -0.80
N TYR A 54 2.43 -10.69 -0.39
CA TYR A 54 3.45 -11.25 -1.28
C TYR A 54 3.56 -12.76 -1.10
N ARG A 55 4.08 -13.45 -2.13
CA ARG A 55 4.30 -14.90 -2.07
C ARG A 55 5.32 -15.28 -0.99
N SER A 56 6.34 -14.44 -0.78
CA SER A 56 7.43 -14.71 0.14
C SER A 56 8.01 -13.43 0.71
N LYS A 57 8.78 -13.57 1.81
CA LYS A 57 9.54 -12.46 2.39
C LYS A 57 10.56 -11.91 1.39
N ALA A 58 11.21 -12.78 0.62
CA ALA A 58 12.20 -12.35 -0.39
C ALA A 58 11.57 -11.45 -1.44
N ASP A 59 10.37 -11.77 -1.92
CA ASP A 59 9.63 -10.94 -2.87
C ASP A 59 9.24 -9.59 -2.25
N ALA A 60 8.76 -9.60 -1.00
CA ALA A 60 8.42 -8.38 -0.28
C ALA A 60 9.64 -7.47 -0.10
N ASP A 61 10.79 -8.04 0.25
CA ASP A 61 12.03 -7.29 0.40
C ASP A 61 12.49 -6.72 -0.94
N ALA A 62 12.39 -7.49 -2.02
CA ALA A 62 12.73 -7.05 -3.37
C ALA A 62 11.82 -5.92 -3.88
N ALA A 63 10.60 -5.83 -3.35
CA ALA A 63 9.64 -4.80 -3.73
C ALA A 63 9.92 -3.43 -3.08
N VAL A 64 10.72 -3.37 -2.01
CA VAL A 64 10.91 -2.13 -1.22
C VAL A 64 11.35 -0.93 -2.06
N PRO A 65 12.34 -1.01 -2.97
CA PRO A 65 12.72 0.15 -3.76
C PRO A 65 11.57 0.69 -4.62
N ARG A 66 10.77 -0.21 -5.18
CA ARG A 66 9.60 0.18 -5.99
C ARG A 66 8.48 0.75 -5.14
N LEU A 67 8.29 0.22 -3.93
CA LEU A 67 7.31 0.76 -2.97
C LEU A 67 7.67 2.20 -2.58
N GLN A 68 8.94 2.49 -2.38
CA GLN A 68 9.39 3.86 -2.07
C GLN A 68 9.01 4.83 -3.19
N ILE A 69 9.12 4.41 -4.44
CA ILE A 69 8.71 5.22 -5.59
C ILE A 69 7.19 5.43 -5.59
N LEU A 70 6.41 4.38 -5.32
CA LEU A 70 4.94 4.46 -5.27
C LEU A 70 4.48 5.39 -4.16
N TRP A 71 5.05 5.26 -2.95
CA TRP A 71 4.73 6.16 -1.85
C TRP A 71 5.18 7.59 -2.13
N GLY A 72 6.30 7.78 -2.83
CA GLY A 72 6.75 9.08 -3.30
C GLY A 72 5.72 9.77 -4.21
N ALA A 73 5.06 9.01 -5.08
CA ALA A 73 4.00 9.52 -5.94
C ALA A 73 2.76 9.98 -5.16
N LEU A 74 2.54 9.42 -3.96
CA LEU A 74 1.42 9.77 -3.08
C LEU A 74 1.79 10.82 -2.03
N ALA A 75 3.06 11.15 -1.88
CA ALA A 75 3.57 11.96 -0.77
C ALA A 75 2.90 13.33 -0.67
N GLY A 76 2.53 13.94 -1.81
CA GLY A 76 1.85 15.22 -1.82
C GLY A 76 0.44 15.22 -1.20
N LEU A 77 -0.18 14.05 -1.08
CA LEU A 77 -1.49 13.88 -0.45
C LEU A 77 -1.40 13.55 1.04
N LEU A 78 -0.24 13.07 1.50
CA LEU A 78 -0.07 12.59 2.87
C LEU A 78 0.21 13.75 3.82
N SER A 79 -0.46 13.72 4.98
CA SER A 79 -0.23 14.70 6.05
C SER A 79 0.84 14.24 7.03
N THR A 80 1.18 12.95 7.04
CA THR A 80 2.24 12.36 7.88
C THR A 80 2.97 11.28 7.08
N ALA A 81 4.17 10.90 7.54
CA ALA A 81 4.89 9.77 6.95
C ALA A 81 4.13 8.46 7.19
N PRO A 82 4.01 7.57 6.20
CA PRO A 82 3.39 6.26 6.40
C PRO A 82 4.23 5.40 7.34
N HIS A 83 3.55 4.51 8.08
CA HIS A 83 4.17 3.55 8.98
C HIS A 83 3.83 2.14 8.53
N THR A 84 4.85 1.29 8.37
CA THR A 84 4.68 -0.08 7.89
C THR A 84 5.04 -1.09 8.98
N ASP A 85 4.13 -2.03 9.21
CA ASP A 85 4.38 -3.26 9.95
C ASP A 85 4.42 -4.44 8.99
N VAL A 86 5.21 -5.47 9.33
CA VAL A 86 5.34 -6.67 8.51
C VAL A 86 4.85 -7.89 9.26
N TYR A 87 4.29 -8.84 8.52
CA TYR A 87 3.71 -10.06 9.07
C TYR A 87 4.18 -11.25 8.24
N ASP A 88 4.77 -12.25 8.88
CA ASP A 88 5.35 -13.42 8.22
C ASP A 88 4.34 -14.54 7.96
N THR A 89 3.14 -14.40 8.46
CA THR A 89 2.08 -15.41 8.31
C THR A 89 0.83 -14.75 7.76
N VAL A 90 0.33 -15.28 6.65
CA VAL A 90 -0.91 -14.82 6.01
C VAL A 90 -1.78 -16.03 5.74
N GLN A 91 -3.03 -15.97 6.20
CA GLN A 91 -4.02 -17.00 5.91
C GLN A 91 -5.16 -16.41 5.13
N HIS A 92 -5.51 -17.03 4.01
CA HIS A 92 -6.65 -16.64 3.21
C HIS A 92 -7.91 -17.22 3.86
N VAL A 93 -8.78 -16.36 4.39
CA VAL A 93 -9.93 -16.79 5.17
C VAL A 93 -11.15 -17.06 4.28
N VAL A 94 -11.29 -16.31 3.19
CA VAL A 94 -12.42 -16.42 2.25
C VAL A 94 -11.90 -16.59 0.84
N GLY A 95 -12.49 -17.49 0.12
CA GLY A 95 -12.13 -17.71 -1.29
C GLY A 95 -11.75 -19.14 -1.63
#